data_ab5f9bc616cd8f8b3d8fb00421d35e65
#
_entry.id   ab5f9bc616cd8f8b3d8fb00421d35e65
#
_cell.length_a   1.000
_cell.length_b   1.000
_cell.length_c   1.000
_cell.angle_alpha   90.00
_cell.angle_beta   90.00
_cell.angle_gamma   90.00
#
_symmetry.space_group_name_H-M   'P 1'
#
loop_
_entity.id
_entity.type
_entity.pdbx_description
1 polymer ?
#
loop_
_entity_poly.entity_id
_entity_poly.type
_entity_poly.pdbx_seq_one_letter_code
_entity_poly.pdbx_strand_id
1 'polypeptide(L)'
;MNEEVGTNLYQGPNLIRFAKAGNFPAKIYPYGRIKRRFAASASVRTMILNLAMNSIVNWLDHAPRRVLVAICLACIGLLAFGMYLQLVVGLEPCPMCVVQRYALILIAVVAGITSATGRKGLQITGFSLLTVLAVAGAYVAARQSWLQWHPPEVVACGRDIYGMIENFPLQRAIPMIFKGGGDCTKVDWTFLGGSIANWSFVWFCATAIVGALLLWRGARKV
;
A
#
# COMPACT_ATOMS: atom_id res chain seq x y z
N MET A 1 38.71 -11.00 -32.60
CA MET A 1 37.78 -11.35 -33.73
C MET A 1 36.40 -11.43 -33.13
N ASN A 2 35.69 -10.29 -33.16
CA ASN A 2 34.32 -10.17 -32.66
C ASN A 2 33.41 -10.34 -33.84
N GLU A 3 32.70 -11.46 -33.91
CA GLU A 3 31.60 -11.65 -34.87
C GLU A 3 30.36 -10.93 -34.33
N GLU A 4 30.07 -9.77 -34.90
CA GLU A 4 28.76 -9.14 -34.80
C GLU A 4 27.71 -10.00 -35.50
N VAL A 5 26.82 -10.63 -34.73
CA VAL A 5 25.62 -11.29 -35.25
C VAL A 5 24.61 -10.23 -35.66
N GLY A 6 24.72 -9.76 -36.89
CA GLY A 6 23.75 -8.84 -37.47
C GLY A 6 22.40 -9.52 -37.67
N THR A 7 21.43 -9.18 -36.85
CA THR A 7 20.00 -9.51 -37.07
C THR A 7 19.43 -8.58 -38.14
N ASN A 8 19.46 -9.00 -39.41
CA ASN A 8 18.76 -8.29 -40.47
C ASN A 8 17.24 -8.48 -40.35
N LEU A 9 16.57 -7.47 -39.84
CA LEU A 9 15.10 -7.34 -39.84
C LEU A 9 14.67 -6.79 -41.22
N TYR A 10 14.21 -7.68 -42.11
CA TYR A 10 13.52 -7.26 -43.34
C TYR A 10 12.04 -6.98 -43.01
N GLN A 11 11.64 -5.71 -43.04
CA GLN A 11 10.25 -5.28 -42.92
C GLN A 11 9.62 -5.23 -44.32
N GLY A 12 8.86 -6.26 -44.69
CA GLY A 12 7.88 -6.17 -45.78
C GLY A 12 6.51 -5.72 -45.25
N PRO A 13 5.64 -5.13 -46.08
CA PRO A 13 4.46 -4.40 -45.59
C PRO A 13 3.43 -5.23 -44.83
N ASN A 14 3.54 -6.52 -44.65
CA ASN A 14 2.60 -7.34 -43.86
C ASN A 14 3.20 -8.66 -43.30
N LEU A 15 4.52 -8.83 -43.26
CA LEU A 15 5.15 -10.08 -42.83
C LEU A 15 6.43 -9.84 -42.03
N ILE A 16 6.54 -10.47 -40.87
CA ILE A 16 7.79 -10.52 -40.07
C ILE A 16 8.44 -11.89 -40.32
N ARG A 17 9.68 -11.88 -40.81
CA ARG A 17 10.49 -13.08 -41.05
C ARG A 17 11.52 -13.20 -39.91
N PHE A 18 11.42 -14.24 -39.12
CA PHE A 18 12.46 -14.60 -38.16
C PHE A 18 13.42 -15.57 -38.83
N ALA A 19 14.62 -15.12 -39.16
CA ALA A 19 15.71 -15.99 -39.61
C ALA A 19 16.51 -16.44 -38.38
N LYS A 20 16.57 -17.75 -38.15
CA LYS A 20 17.45 -18.36 -37.15
C LYS A 20 18.69 -18.90 -37.89
N ALA A 21 19.87 -18.59 -37.36
CA ALA A 21 21.13 -19.20 -37.86
C ALA A 21 21.10 -20.70 -37.61
N GLY A 22 20.92 -21.48 -38.67
CA GLY A 22 20.84 -22.94 -38.65
C GLY A 22 19.74 -23.42 -39.60
N ASN A 23 19.98 -24.53 -40.30
CA ASN A 23 19.23 -25.12 -41.43
C ASN A 23 17.76 -25.51 -41.12
N PHE A 24 16.96 -24.61 -40.53
CA PHE A 24 15.52 -24.80 -40.35
C PHE A 24 14.70 -23.89 -41.26
N PRO A 25 13.60 -24.37 -41.86
CA PRO A 25 12.75 -23.56 -42.72
C PRO A 25 12.18 -22.38 -41.95
N ALA A 26 12.34 -21.16 -42.46
CA ALA A 26 11.82 -19.94 -41.88
C ALA A 26 10.28 -20.02 -41.76
N LYS A 27 9.73 -20.03 -40.56
CA LYS A 27 8.29 -19.93 -40.31
C LYS A 27 7.83 -18.50 -40.60
N ILE A 28 7.01 -18.33 -41.60
CA ILE A 28 6.39 -17.06 -41.97
C ILE A 28 5.07 -16.93 -41.20
N TYR A 29 4.98 -15.95 -40.33
CA TYR A 29 3.74 -15.66 -39.60
C TYR A 29 3.11 -14.37 -40.14
N PRO A 30 1.81 -14.35 -40.50
CA PRO A 30 1.14 -13.13 -40.93
C PRO A 30 1.02 -12.14 -39.78
N TYR A 31 1.62 -10.97 -39.95
CA TYR A 31 1.71 -9.88 -38.96
C TYR A 31 0.35 -9.48 -38.36
N GLY A 32 -0.70 -9.49 -39.16
CA GLY A 32 -2.06 -9.16 -38.75
C GLY A 32 -2.67 -10.15 -37.75
N ARG A 33 -2.21 -11.41 -37.72
CA ARG A 33 -2.72 -12.42 -36.78
C ARG A 33 -2.10 -12.27 -35.40
N ILE A 34 -0.83 -11.83 -35.34
CA ILE A 34 -0.12 -11.56 -34.09
C ILE A 34 -0.72 -10.31 -33.39
N LYS A 35 -0.89 -9.20 -34.15
CA LYS A 35 -1.54 -7.97 -33.61
C LYS A 35 -2.95 -8.25 -33.06
N ARG A 36 -3.76 -9.06 -33.75
CA ARG A 36 -5.11 -9.41 -33.27
C ARG A 36 -5.08 -10.24 -31.99
N ARG A 37 -4.13 -11.14 -31.81
CA ARG A 37 -4.00 -11.92 -30.56
C ARG A 37 -3.58 -11.05 -29.39
N PHE A 38 -2.63 -10.12 -29.57
CA PHE A 38 -2.22 -9.19 -28.53
C PHE A 38 -3.34 -8.17 -28.18
N ALA A 39 -4.04 -7.65 -29.18
CA ALA A 39 -5.19 -6.76 -28.96
C ALA A 39 -6.35 -7.47 -28.26
N ALA A 40 -6.64 -8.72 -28.61
CA ALA A 40 -7.67 -9.52 -27.96
C ALA A 40 -7.31 -9.84 -26.50
N SER A 41 -6.04 -10.17 -26.20
CA SER A 41 -5.59 -10.44 -24.83
C SER A 41 -5.60 -9.17 -23.95
N ALA A 42 -5.27 -8.01 -24.50
CA ALA A 42 -5.36 -6.72 -23.80
C ALA A 42 -6.82 -6.34 -23.51
N SER A 43 -7.72 -6.56 -24.49
CA SER A 43 -9.15 -6.30 -24.32
C SER A 43 -9.79 -7.22 -23.28
N VAL A 44 -9.45 -8.51 -23.26
CA VAL A 44 -9.91 -9.45 -22.23
C VAL A 44 -9.40 -9.05 -20.85
N ARG A 45 -8.15 -8.63 -20.73
CA ARG A 45 -7.56 -8.19 -19.46
C ARG A 45 -8.26 -6.93 -18.92
N THR A 46 -8.53 -5.95 -19.76
CA THR A 46 -9.28 -4.75 -19.38
C THR A 46 -10.73 -5.06 -19.03
N MET A 47 -11.36 -6.00 -19.72
CA MET A 47 -12.72 -6.46 -19.43
C MET A 47 -12.79 -7.17 -18.07
N ILE A 48 -11.85 -8.07 -17.76
CA ILE A 48 -11.79 -8.75 -16.46
C ILE A 48 -11.51 -7.74 -15.32
N LEU A 49 -10.58 -6.80 -15.52
CA LEU A 49 -10.30 -5.74 -14.55
C LEU A 49 -11.53 -4.86 -14.30
N ASN A 50 -12.25 -4.49 -15.36
CA ASN A 50 -13.48 -3.70 -15.24
C ASN A 50 -14.61 -4.47 -14.55
N LEU A 51 -14.76 -5.78 -14.84
CA LEU A 51 -15.75 -6.62 -14.16
C LEU A 51 -15.44 -6.81 -12.68
N ALA A 52 -14.17 -7.09 -12.34
CA ALA A 52 -13.72 -7.20 -10.96
C ALA A 52 -13.89 -5.87 -10.21
N MET A 53 -13.50 -4.77 -10.83
CA MET A 53 -13.65 -3.43 -10.27
C MET A 53 -15.12 -3.06 -10.06
N ASN A 54 -16.00 -3.35 -11.03
CA ASN A 54 -17.43 -3.11 -10.89
C ASN A 54 -18.08 -3.99 -9.81
N SER A 55 -17.64 -5.25 -9.64
CA SER A 55 -18.14 -6.12 -8.58
C SER A 55 -17.76 -5.62 -7.18
N ILE A 56 -16.48 -5.25 -6.97
CA ILE A 56 -15.99 -4.67 -5.71
C ILE A 56 -16.72 -3.34 -5.45
N VAL A 57 -16.87 -2.54 -6.50
CA VAL A 57 -17.54 -1.26 -6.47
C VAL A 57 -19.02 -1.38 -6.08
N ASN A 58 -19.76 -2.34 -6.66
CA ASN A 58 -21.15 -2.60 -6.30
C ASN A 58 -21.29 -3.13 -4.86
N TRP A 59 -20.35 -3.96 -4.42
CA TRP A 59 -20.32 -4.45 -3.04
C TRP A 59 -20.11 -3.31 -2.03
N LEU A 60 -19.21 -2.36 -2.34
CA LEU A 60 -18.99 -1.14 -1.54
C LEU A 60 -20.23 -0.21 -1.54
N ASP A 61 -21.01 -0.16 -2.63
CA ASP A 61 -22.21 0.69 -2.72
C ASP A 61 -23.38 0.17 -1.87
N HIS A 62 -23.52 -1.15 -1.76
CA HIS A 62 -24.62 -1.73 -1.01
C HIS A 62 -24.38 -1.82 0.51
N ALA A 63 -23.12 -1.66 0.97
CA ALA A 63 -22.82 -1.80 2.37
C ALA A 63 -21.65 -0.92 2.88
N PRO A 64 -21.65 0.43 2.71
CA PRO A 64 -20.57 1.27 3.21
C PRO A 64 -20.36 1.12 4.73
N ARG A 65 -21.45 0.86 5.48
CA ARG A 65 -21.36 0.58 6.91
C ARG A 65 -20.61 -0.70 7.22
N ARG A 66 -20.83 -1.78 6.46
CA ARG A 66 -20.12 -3.07 6.67
C ARG A 66 -18.63 -2.92 6.43
N VAL A 67 -18.24 -2.14 5.40
CA VAL A 67 -16.83 -1.85 5.11
C VAL A 67 -16.19 -1.08 6.26
N LEU A 68 -16.84 -0.05 6.78
CA LEU A 68 -16.34 0.72 7.92
C LEU A 68 -16.21 -0.13 9.18
N VAL A 69 -17.20 -0.97 9.46
CA VAL A 69 -17.13 -1.94 10.58
C VAL A 69 -15.98 -2.91 10.38
N ALA A 70 -15.77 -3.42 9.17
CA ALA A 70 -14.63 -4.30 8.88
C ALA A 70 -13.28 -3.59 9.07
N ILE A 71 -13.14 -2.34 8.64
CA ILE A 71 -11.93 -1.53 8.89
C ILE A 71 -11.72 -1.33 10.39
N CYS A 72 -12.77 -0.99 11.14
CA CYS A 72 -12.71 -0.80 12.59
C CYS A 72 -12.23 -2.09 13.28
N LEU A 73 -12.85 -3.23 12.99
CA LEU A 73 -12.49 -4.51 13.57
C LEU A 73 -11.07 -4.95 13.19
N ALA A 74 -10.67 -4.72 11.94
CA ALA A 74 -9.32 -5.03 11.49
C ALA A 74 -8.27 -4.16 12.19
N CYS A 75 -8.52 -2.85 12.38
CA CYS A 75 -7.64 -1.99 13.16
C CYS A 75 -7.51 -2.46 14.60
N ILE A 76 -8.62 -2.83 15.25
CA ILE A 76 -8.59 -3.40 16.61
C ILE A 76 -7.79 -4.70 16.65
N GLY A 77 -7.98 -5.58 15.66
CA GLY A 77 -7.21 -6.83 15.54
C GLY A 77 -5.71 -6.59 15.37
N LEU A 78 -5.33 -5.64 14.52
CA LEU A 78 -3.92 -5.27 14.33
C LEU A 78 -3.30 -4.65 15.59
N LEU A 79 -4.06 -3.83 16.32
CA LEU A 79 -3.62 -3.29 17.61
C LEU A 79 -3.43 -4.40 18.65
N ALA A 80 -4.39 -5.32 18.76
CA ALA A 80 -4.29 -6.46 19.65
C ALA A 80 -3.09 -7.35 19.32
N PHE A 81 -2.86 -7.59 18.02
CA PHE A 81 -1.67 -8.34 17.56
C PHE A 81 -0.37 -7.60 17.91
N GLY A 82 -0.31 -6.27 17.70
CA GLY A 82 0.84 -5.46 18.09
C GLY A 82 1.12 -5.47 19.59
N MET A 83 0.06 -5.47 20.41
CA MET A 83 0.18 -5.62 21.87
C MET A 83 0.65 -7.03 22.27
N TYR A 84 0.17 -8.06 21.59
CA TYR A 84 0.62 -9.44 21.77
C TYR A 84 2.13 -9.57 21.50
N LEU A 85 2.63 -9.01 20.39
CA LEU A 85 4.06 -9.03 20.07
C LEU A 85 4.89 -8.30 21.14
N GLN A 86 4.37 -7.23 21.70
CA GLN A 86 5.07 -6.47 22.73
C GLN A 86 5.09 -7.20 24.07
N LEU A 87 3.94 -7.72 24.54
CA LEU A 87 3.80 -8.27 25.90
C LEU A 87 4.23 -9.73 25.99
N VAL A 88 4.05 -10.53 24.94
CA VAL A 88 4.33 -11.97 24.97
C VAL A 88 5.66 -12.29 24.29
N VAL A 89 5.96 -11.65 23.16
CA VAL A 89 7.21 -11.87 22.42
C VAL A 89 8.34 -10.98 22.92
N GLY A 90 8.02 -9.89 23.66
CA GLY A 90 9.01 -8.98 24.22
C GLY A 90 9.60 -7.99 23.23
N LEU A 91 8.90 -7.71 22.10
CA LEU A 91 9.35 -6.74 21.11
C LEU A 91 9.11 -5.30 21.57
N GLU A 92 10.16 -4.54 21.72
CA GLU A 92 10.04 -3.12 22.07
C GLU A 92 9.59 -2.29 20.86
N PRO A 93 8.47 -1.53 20.97
CA PRO A 93 7.98 -0.72 19.86
C PRO A 93 8.86 0.52 19.65
N CYS A 94 9.35 0.70 18.45
CA CYS A 94 10.07 1.92 18.05
C CYS A 94 9.12 3.15 18.05
N PRO A 95 9.65 4.40 18.14
CA PRO A 95 8.83 5.61 18.15
C PRO A 95 7.87 5.74 16.96
N MET A 96 8.30 5.35 15.74
CA MET A 96 7.44 5.36 14.56
C MET A 96 6.33 4.31 14.64
N CYS A 97 6.60 3.14 15.24
CA CYS A 97 5.60 2.10 15.49
C CYS A 97 4.49 2.61 16.42
N VAL A 98 4.85 3.39 17.44
CA VAL A 98 3.89 4.00 18.37
C VAL A 98 3.00 5.00 17.64
N VAL A 99 3.55 5.86 16.77
CA VAL A 99 2.77 6.79 15.95
C VAL A 99 1.77 6.05 15.05
N GLN A 100 2.18 4.93 14.43
CA GLN A 100 1.29 4.09 13.60
C GLN A 100 0.16 3.48 14.44
N ARG A 101 0.41 3.06 15.69
CA ARG A 101 -0.64 2.58 16.61
C ARG A 101 -1.67 3.66 16.92
N TYR A 102 -1.25 4.90 17.16
CA TYR A 102 -2.18 6.02 17.33
C TYR A 102 -3.00 6.28 16.07
N ALA A 103 -2.38 6.21 14.89
CA ALA A 103 -3.11 6.33 13.63
C ALA A 103 -4.18 5.21 13.47
N LEU A 104 -3.87 3.97 13.82
CA LEU A 104 -4.82 2.85 13.81
C LEU A 104 -5.98 3.08 14.80
N ILE A 105 -5.70 3.58 16.01
CA ILE A 105 -6.73 3.91 16.99
C ILE A 105 -7.69 4.98 16.45
N LEU A 106 -7.14 6.06 15.89
CA LEU A 106 -7.94 7.14 15.32
C LEU A 106 -8.79 6.67 14.13
N ILE A 107 -8.22 5.85 13.25
CA ILE A 107 -8.95 5.25 12.14
C ILE A 107 -10.09 4.35 12.66
N ALA A 108 -9.83 3.52 13.66
CA ALA A 108 -10.85 2.65 14.25
C ALA A 108 -12.01 3.47 14.84
N VAL A 109 -11.71 4.52 15.61
CA VAL A 109 -12.72 5.42 16.20
C VAL A 109 -13.53 6.12 15.12
N VAL A 110 -12.87 6.73 14.12
CA VAL A 110 -13.55 7.43 13.01
C VAL A 110 -14.42 6.46 12.21
N ALA A 111 -13.90 5.27 11.87
CA ALA A 111 -14.65 4.25 11.15
C ALA A 111 -15.85 3.76 11.96
N GLY A 112 -15.67 3.52 13.26
CA GLY A 112 -16.74 3.10 14.18
C GLY A 112 -17.86 4.15 14.26
N ILE A 113 -17.53 5.40 14.54
CA ILE A 113 -18.51 6.51 14.65
C ILE A 113 -19.21 6.72 13.31
N THR A 114 -18.46 6.73 12.20
CA THR A 114 -19.03 6.94 10.86
C THR A 114 -19.97 5.81 10.46
N SER A 115 -19.66 4.56 10.85
CA SER A 115 -20.51 3.40 10.57
C SER A 115 -21.85 3.45 11.32
N ALA A 116 -21.85 4.01 12.53
CA ALA A 116 -23.05 4.15 13.35
C ALA A 116 -23.98 5.31 12.88
N THR A 117 -23.43 6.26 12.13
CA THR A 117 -24.14 7.50 11.75
C THR A 117 -24.95 7.32 10.47
N GLY A 118 -26.23 7.77 10.52
CA GLY A 118 -27.14 7.80 9.36
C GLY A 118 -27.12 9.11 8.55
N ARG A 119 -26.50 10.19 9.06
CA ARG A 119 -26.51 11.52 8.44
C ARG A 119 -25.45 11.59 7.33
N LYS A 120 -25.88 11.89 6.09
CA LYS A 120 -25.00 11.94 4.89
C LYS A 120 -23.81 12.90 5.06
N GLY A 121 -24.04 14.10 5.59
CA GLY A 121 -22.96 15.06 5.80
C GLY A 121 -21.87 14.54 6.74
N LEU A 122 -22.26 13.90 7.85
CA LEU A 122 -21.31 13.35 8.80
C LEU A 122 -20.56 12.13 8.24
N GLN A 123 -21.19 11.36 7.35
CA GLN A 123 -20.52 10.28 6.62
C GLN A 123 -19.43 10.81 5.69
N ILE A 124 -19.69 11.88 4.95
CA ILE A 124 -18.70 12.50 4.06
C ILE A 124 -17.50 13.02 4.86
N THR A 125 -17.76 13.72 5.97
CA THR A 125 -16.71 14.19 6.88
C THR A 125 -15.91 13.01 7.45
N GLY A 126 -16.59 11.94 7.83
CA GLY A 126 -15.95 10.72 8.33
C GLY A 126 -15.05 10.04 7.28
N PHE A 127 -15.50 9.93 6.02
CA PHE A 127 -14.68 9.38 4.94
C PHE A 127 -13.46 10.25 4.63
N SER A 128 -13.63 11.58 4.64
CA SER A 128 -12.53 12.53 4.47
C SER A 128 -11.47 12.37 5.55
N LEU A 129 -11.90 12.37 6.82
CA LEU A 129 -11.01 12.24 7.96
C LEU A 129 -10.29 10.89 7.97
N LEU A 130 -11.01 9.79 7.69
CA LEU A 130 -10.45 8.46 7.56
C LEU A 130 -9.37 8.41 6.47
N THR A 131 -9.62 9.02 5.31
CA THR A 131 -8.65 9.08 4.21
C THR A 131 -7.40 9.85 4.61
N VAL A 132 -7.55 11.01 5.24
CA VAL A 132 -6.41 11.84 5.69
C VAL A 132 -5.57 11.09 6.73
N LEU A 133 -6.20 10.46 7.73
CA LEU A 133 -5.49 9.68 8.74
C LEU A 133 -4.76 8.48 8.14
N ALA A 134 -5.39 7.79 7.18
CA ALA A 134 -4.77 6.66 6.51
C ALA A 134 -3.56 7.08 5.63
N VAL A 135 -3.64 8.21 4.94
CA VAL A 135 -2.50 8.77 4.18
C VAL A 135 -1.36 9.17 5.11
N ALA A 136 -1.67 9.82 6.24
CA ALA A 136 -0.66 10.16 7.24
C ALA A 136 0.02 8.90 7.82
N GLY A 137 -0.77 7.87 8.16
CA GLY A 137 -0.25 6.58 8.61
C GLY A 137 0.63 5.90 7.56
N ALA A 138 0.21 5.91 6.29
CA ALA A 138 0.98 5.39 5.16
C ALA A 138 2.33 6.11 5.00
N TYR A 139 2.35 7.43 5.15
CA TYR A 139 3.58 8.21 5.09
C TYR A 139 4.59 7.79 6.18
N VAL A 140 4.12 7.64 7.43
CA VAL A 140 4.97 7.19 8.55
C VAL A 140 5.49 5.78 8.31
N ALA A 141 4.65 4.86 7.84
CA ALA A 141 5.02 3.49 7.54
C ALA A 141 6.00 3.39 6.37
N ALA A 142 5.79 4.19 5.30
CA ALA A 142 6.72 4.29 4.18
C ALA A 142 8.10 4.80 4.62
N ARG A 143 8.13 5.84 5.45
CA ARG A 143 9.37 6.40 6.00
C ARG A 143 10.12 5.37 6.84
N GLN A 144 9.42 4.59 7.66
CA GLN A 144 10.03 3.53 8.45
C GLN A 144 10.57 2.41 7.56
N SER A 145 9.81 1.94 6.56
CA SER A 145 10.28 0.95 5.59
C SER A 145 11.52 1.42 4.84
N TRP A 146 11.56 2.69 4.47
CA TRP A 146 12.73 3.29 3.83
C TRP A 146 13.96 3.25 4.73
N LEU A 147 13.81 3.59 6.01
CA LEU A 147 14.91 3.53 7.00
C LEU A 147 15.40 2.11 7.26
N GLN A 148 14.54 1.11 7.14
CA GLN A 148 14.93 -0.30 7.25
C GLN A 148 15.76 -0.77 6.04
N TRP A 149 15.50 -0.23 4.85
CA TRP A 149 16.25 -0.57 3.64
C TRP A 149 17.54 0.25 3.48
N HIS A 150 17.56 1.48 4.01
CA HIS A 150 18.68 2.41 3.93
C HIS A 150 18.98 2.96 5.33
N PRO A 151 19.60 2.15 6.21
CA PRO A 151 19.92 2.61 7.55
C PRO A 151 20.95 3.76 7.48
N PRO A 152 20.76 4.84 8.26
CA PRO A 152 21.72 5.95 8.30
C PRO A 152 23.03 5.50 8.94
N GLU A 153 24.17 6.03 8.45
CA GLU A 153 25.52 5.70 8.96
C GLU A 153 25.72 6.11 10.43
N VAL A 154 25.05 7.17 10.87
CA VAL A 154 25.07 7.64 12.26
C VAL A 154 23.72 7.31 12.90
N VAL A 155 23.71 6.24 13.66
CA VAL A 155 22.57 5.86 14.47
C VAL A 155 22.58 6.68 15.75
N ALA A 156 21.65 7.64 15.89
CA ALA A 156 21.40 8.25 17.18
C ALA A 156 20.91 7.16 18.13
N CYS A 157 21.64 6.90 19.22
CA CYS A 157 21.22 5.93 20.25
C CYS A 157 19.79 6.23 20.67
N GLY A 158 18.90 5.24 20.46
CA GLY A 158 17.45 5.38 20.66
C GLY A 158 17.16 5.85 22.06
N ARG A 159 16.53 7.03 22.16
CA ARG A 159 15.81 7.41 23.38
C ARG A 159 14.40 6.93 23.22
N ASP A 160 13.91 6.28 24.27
CA ASP A 160 12.51 5.93 24.40
C ASP A 160 11.61 7.14 24.11
N ILE A 161 10.48 6.95 23.42
CA ILE A 161 9.54 8.01 23.03
C ILE A 161 9.06 8.80 24.25
N TYR A 162 8.90 8.14 25.40
CA TYR A 162 8.52 8.78 26.66
C TYR A 162 9.61 9.72 27.18
N GLY A 163 10.86 9.30 27.14
CA GLY A 163 12.00 10.16 27.51
C GLY A 163 12.22 11.32 26.54
N MET A 164 11.81 11.17 25.26
CA MET A 164 11.84 12.28 24.30
C MET A 164 10.75 13.33 24.59
N ILE A 165 9.55 12.91 24.96
CA ILE A 165 8.43 13.82 25.24
C ILE A 165 8.61 14.53 26.57
N GLU A 166 9.15 13.85 27.61
CA GLU A 166 9.41 14.45 28.92
C GLU A 166 10.55 15.48 28.91
N ASN A 167 11.60 15.24 28.13
CA ASN A 167 12.81 16.06 28.19
C ASN A 167 12.90 17.12 27.09
N PHE A 168 12.05 17.08 26.04
CA PHE A 168 12.10 18.02 24.92
C PHE A 168 10.71 18.58 24.58
N PRO A 169 10.60 19.89 24.25
CA PRO A 169 9.36 20.44 23.71
C PRO A 169 8.98 19.72 22.42
N LEU A 170 7.69 19.51 22.20
CA LEU A 170 7.11 18.79 21.05
C LEU A 170 7.69 19.20 19.70
N GLN A 171 8.06 20.49 19.53
CA GLN A 171 8.69 21.01 18.32
C GLN A 171 10.03 20.34 18.00
N ARG A 172 10.77 19.85 19.00
CA ARG A 172 12.03 19.12 18.80
C ARG A 172 11.83 17.61 18.76
N ALA A 173 10.86 17.09 19.51
CA ALA A 173 10.56 15.66 19.56
C ALA A 173 10.05 15.14 18.20
N ILE A 174 9.16 15.88 17.53
CA ILE A 174 8.60 15.49 16.23
C ILE A 174 9.69 15.26 15.16
N PRO A 175 10.60 16.21 14.87
CA PRO A 175 11.67 15.97 13.91
C PRO A 175 12.61 14.82 14.29
N MET A 176 12.82 14.57 15.59
CA MET A 176 13.67 13.48 16.07
C MET A 176 13.02 12.11 15.80
N ILE A 177 11.70 11.98 15.98
CA ILE A 177 10.96 10.76 15.64
C ILE A 177 11.13 10.42 14.16
N PHE A 178 11.01 11.42 13.27
CA PHE A 178 11.10 11.22 11.81
C PHE A 178 12.54 11.06 11.29
N LYS A 179 13.57 11.51 12.04
CA LYS A 179 14.96 11.21 11.70
C LYS A 179 15.30 9.72 11.83
N GLY A 180 14.55 8.99 12.65
CA GLY A 180 14.73 7.56 12.89
C GLY A 180 15.86 7.29 13.89
N GLY A 181 15.53 6.79 15.07
CA GLY A 181 16.50 6.18 15.99
C GLY A 181 16.92 4.79 15.48
N GLY A 182 18.01 4.25 16.04
CA GLY A 182 18.53 2.91 15.70
C GLY A 182 17.50 1.80 15.81
N ASP A 183 16.53 1.94 16.70
CA ASP A 183 15.46 0.96 16.89
C ASP A 183 14.45 0.95 15.75
N CYS A 184 14.29 2.04 14.98
CA CYS A 184 13.42 2.09 13.79
C CYS A 184 14.03 1.39 12.56
N THR A 185 15.33 1.12 12.55
CA THR A 185 16.04 0.44 11.47
C THR A 185 16.12 -1.07 11.68
N LYS A 186 15.95 -1.54 12.93
CA LYS A 186 15.95 -2.97 13.25
C LYS A 186 14.70 -3.65 12.71
N VAL A 187 14.88 -4.86 12.21
CA VAL A 187 13.78 -5.72 11.75
C VAL A 187 13.75 -6.94 12.65
N ASP A 188 13.02 -6.85 13.76
CA ASP A 188 12.97 -7.90 14.77
C ASP A 188 11.96 -9.01 14.44
N TRP A 189 11.01 -8.73 13.54
CA TRP A 189 10.00 -9.68 13.12
C TRP A 189 9.62 -9.51 11.65
N THR A 190 9.52 -10.64 10.92
CA THR A 190 9.16 -10.66 9.51
C THR A 190 8.08 -11.72 9.25
N PHE A 191 7.14 -11.41 8.36
CA PHE A 191 6.13 -12.33 7.87
C PHE A 191 6.05 -12.24 6.35
N LEU A 192 6.17 -13.38 5.65
CA LEU A 192 6.20 -13.46 4.19
C LEU A 192 7.25 -12.51 3.54
N GLY A 193 8.39 -12.33 4.20
CA GLY A 193 9.45 -11.44 3.70
C GLY A 193 9.23 -9.95 3.95
N GLY A 194 8.09 -9.54 4.52
CA GLY A 194 7.80 -8.16 4.89
C GLY A 194 7.95 -7.91 6.39
N SER A 195 8.52 -6.76 6.76
CA SER A 195 8.54 -6.28 8.15
C SER A 195 7.16 -5.77 8.59
N ILE A 196 6.99 -5.54 9.89
CA ILE A 196 5.75 -4.91 10.44
C ILE A 196 5.47 -3.58 9.74
N ALA A 197 6.50 -2.77 9.46
CA ALA A 197 6.36 -1.49 8.76
C ALA A 197 5.82 -1.67 7.33
N ASN A 198 6.29 -2.68 6.59
CA ASN A 198 5.83 -2.96 5.23
C ASN A 198 4.35 -3.35 5.21
N TRP A 199 3.93 -4.22 6.13
CA TRP A 199 2.52 -4.63 6.24
C TRP A 199 1.62 -3.49 6.72
N SER A 200 2.10 -2.65 7.63
CA SER A 200 1.39 -1.43 8.04
C SER A 200 1.21 -0.48 6.87
N PHE A 201 2.24 -0.30 6.03
CA PHE A 201 2.15 0.52 4.82
C PHE A 201 1.06 0.01 3.86
N VAL A 202 1.06 -1.29 3.57
CA VAL A 202 0.03 -1.91 2.71
C VAL A 202 -1.37 -1.70 3.29
N TRP A 203 -1.55 -1.90 4.60
CA TRP A 203 -2.81 -1.68 5.28
C TRP A 203 -3.31 -0.23 5.19
N PHE A 204 -2.44 0.74 5.48
CA PHE A 204 -2.80 2.16 5.40
C PHE A 204 -3.11 2.58 3.97
N CYS A 205 -2.36 2.11 2.97
CA CYS A 205 -2.67 2.37 1.57
C CYS A 205 -4.03 1.79 1.15
N ALA A 206 -4.32 0.55 1.52
CA ALA A 206 -5.62 -0.07 1.24
C ALA A 206 -6.77 0.73 1.89
N THR A 207 -6.59 1.13 3.16
CA THR A 207 -7.59 1.94 3.89
C THR A 207 -7.77 3.33 3.25
N ALA A 208 -6.69 3.99 2.80
CA ALA A 208 -6.75 5.26 2.11
C ALA A 208 -7.50 5.17 0.78
N ILE A 209 -7.24 4.12 -0.01
CA ILE A 209 -7.94 3.88 -1.28
C ILE A 209 -9.43 3.65 -1.03
N VAL A 210 -9.80 2.79 -0.07
CA VAL A 210 -11.19 2.53 0.29
C VAL A 210 -11.88 3.80 0.77
N GLY A 211 -11.24 4.57 1.66
CA GLY A 211 -11.75 5.85 2.15
C GLY A 211 -11.99 6.86 1.03
N ALA A 212 -11.03 7.00 0.10
CA ALA A 212 -11.15 7.89 -1.06
C ALA A 212 -12.29 7.46 -2.00
N LEU A 213 -12.46 6.16 -2.23
CA LEU A 213 -13.58 5.63 -3.03
C LEU A 213 -14.92 5.91 -2.38
N LEU A 214 -15.05 5.72 -1.07
CA LEU A 214 -16.28 6.03 -0.33
C LEU A 214 -16.59 7.54 -0.34
N LEU A 215 -15.55 8.37 -0.18
CA LEU A 215 -15.69 9.84 -0.25
C LEU A 215 -16.16 10.30 -1.63
N TRP A 216 -15.51 9.84 -2.70
CA TRP A 216 -15.87 10.21 -4.07
C TRP A 216 -17.31 9.84 -4.43
N ARG A 217 -17.78 8.69 -3.96
CA ARG A 217 -19.14 8.22 -4.15
C ARG A 217 -20.15 8.95 -3.28
N GLY A 218 -19.79 9.20 -2.01
CA GLY A 218 -20.60 10.00 -1.11
C GLY A 218 -20.87 11.38 -1.69
N ALA A 219 -19.82 12.03 -2.25
CA ALA A 219 -19.93 13.33 -2.88
C ALA A 219 -20.79 13.35 -4.16
N ARG A 220 -20.84 12.23 -4.91
CA ARG A 220 -21.68 12.14 -6.12
C ARG A 220 -23.18 11.92 -5.84
N LYS A 221 -23.54 11.50 -4.63
CA LYS A 221 -24.92 11.22 -4.22
C LYS A 221 -25.57 12.39 -3.47
N VAL A 222 -24.85 13.51 -3.31
CA VAL A 222 -25.33 14.79 -2.78
C VAL A 222 -25.72 15.69 -3.92
#